data_808c485d8e3b380e4c532aa3801661d3
#
_entry.id   808c485d8e3b380e4c532aa3801661d3
#
_cell.length_a   1.000
_cell.length_b   1.000
_cell.length_c   1.000
_cell.angle_alpha   90.00
_cell.angle_beta   90.00
_cell.angle_gamma   90.00
#
_symmetry.space_group_name_H-M   'P 1'
#
loop_
_entity.id
_entity.type
_entity.pdbx_description
1 polymer ?
#
loop_
_entity_poly.entity_id
_entity_poly.type
_entity_poly.pdbx_seq_one_letter_code
_entity_poly.pdbx_strand_id
1 'polypeptide(L)'
;MNSLIINDQTFQTIYLIRKYMKERIDILGAGLSGLAAATILAKAGKEVHVHEIRKDSGARFDGDFQGIENWTSETDFFEEMKTWGLEPEEFKSNAFDIIDLIHPDDVITNPVTSGTAFRVVERGTDEHCIDQGFKXMAISAGAKIHYEVKVXPNDCDIVAAGPKDSSAIAFGEIFHTDHPNHVAFQLNDKLAPGAYSYLIIIDGIGLICTCLWRKQKKSGRYLNETIAWYESNYELNRIPIKRVGGKGDFSLPEKYIHEDKIYVGEAGGLQDFMWGFGMRYAITSGVLAAQSILDQCDYEVEVRKKLVPLIKTSAINRFLMNRIGDRGFKLVARYWMRDQKKNGDGLNFMKWVYQPGFLRKSLWPLVKLSMLRKKKLKDGRLVYRMPFRKPLKRDLWDPSXKANXIGEQWNEVRKGGASLSFSESDS
;
A
#
# COMPACT_ATOMS: atom_id res chain seq x y z
N MET A 1 5.25 40.91 36.63
CA MET A 1 5.32 39.98 35.47
C MET A 1 3.90 39.78 34.97
N ASN A 2 3.51 40.52 33.94
CA ASN A 2 2.20 40.35 33.29
C ASN A 2 2.29 39.21 32.28
N SER A 3 1.76 38.06 32.65
CA SER A 3 1.56 36.99 31.66
C SER A 3 0.44 37.42 30.72
N LEU A 4 0.80 37.68 29.47
CA LEU A 4 -0.18 37.88 28.41
C LEU A 4 -1.00 36.58 28.24
N ILE A 5 -2.20 36.58 28.75
CA ILE A 5 -3.16 35.53 28.46
C ILE A 5 -3.67 35.78 27.06
N ILE A 6 -3.06 35.12 26.07
CA ILE A 6 -3.58 35.11 24.70
C ILE A 6 -4.85 34.25 24.72
N ASN A 7 -5.98 34.86 24.43
CA ASN A 7 -7.25 34.10 24.39
C ASN A 7 -7.27 33.17 23.17
N ASP A 8 -8.15 32.18 23.21
CA ASP A 8 -8.26 31.12 22.21
C ASP A 8 -8.51 31.68 20.79
N GLN A 9 -9.26 32.77 20.68
CA GLN A 9 -9.54 33.42 19.40
C GLN A 9 -8.27 34.09 18.81
N THR A 10 -7.48 34.74 19.64
CA THR A 10 -6.21 35.36 19.22
C THR A 10 -5.23 34.28 18.78
N PHE A 11 -5.16 33.15 19.49
CA PHE A 11 -4.31 32.01 19.14
C PHE A 11 -4.73 31.43 17.79
N GLN A 12 -6.04 31.25 17.58
CA GLN A 12 -6.58 30.78 16.30
C GLN A 12 -6.33 31.77 15.17
N THR A 13 -6.46 33.05 15.41
CA THR A 13 -6.20 34.07 14.41
C THR A 13 -4.72 34.11 14.02
N ILE A 14 -3.80 34.10 14.99
CA ILE A 14 -2.35 34.03 14.74
C ILE A 14 -1.98 32.74 14.00
N TYR A 15 -2.57 31.62 14.38
CA TYR A 15 -2.36 30.33 13.72
C TYR A 15 -2.81 30.40 12.24
N LEU A 16 -3.99 30.96 11.98
CA LEU A 16 -4.50 31.14 10.63
C LEU A 16 -3.61 32.07 9.80
N ILE A 17 -3.21 33.23 10.38
CA ILE A 17 -2.31 34.17 9.70
C ILE A 17 -0.97 33.48 9.35
N ARG A 18 -0.39 32.72 10.27
CA ARG A 18 0.86 31.99 10.02
C ARG A 18 0.67 30.93 8.93
N LYS A 19 -0.44 30.22 8.94
CA LYS A 19 -0.78 29.22 7.94
C LYS A 19 -0.94 29.85 6.55
N TYR A 20 -1.64 30.99 6.47
CA TYR A 20 -1.86 31.72 5.21
C TYR A 20 -0.58 32.32 4.63
N MET A 21 0.34 32.77 5.49
CA MET A 21 1.56 33.44 5.04
C MET A 21 2.72 32.52 4.75
N LYS A 22 2.58 31.21 5.03
CA LYS A 22 3.68 30.27 4.77
C LYS A 22 3.80 30.01 3.27
N GLU A 23 4.78 30.63 2.64
CA GLU A 23 5.05 30.45 1.21
C GLU A 23 5.78 29.14 0.93
N ARG A 24 6.69 28.74 1.83
CA ARG A 24 7.50 27.54 1.70
C ARG A 24 6.86 26.37 2.45
N ILE A 25 6.73 25.24 1.77
CA ILE A 25 6.19 23.98 2.32
C ILE A 25 7.26 22.90 2.23
N ASP A 26 7.57 22.29 3.34
CA ASP A 26 8.55 21.19 3.44
C ASP A 26 7.82 19.86 3.59
N ILE A 27 8.17 18.89 2.74
CA ILE A 27 7.54 17.54 2.68
C ILE A 27 8.61 16.48 2.95
N LEU A 28 8.36 15.57 3.88
CA LEU A 28 9.23 14.45 4.18
C LEU A 28 8.83 13.23 3.36
N GLY A 29 9.62 12.85 2.38
CA GLY A 29 9.48 11.66 1.57
C GLY A 29 8.99 11.91 0.15
N ALA A 30 9.76 11.45 -0.85
CA ALA A 30 9.46 11.54 -2.27
C ALA A 30 8.81 10.25 -2.81
N GLY A 31 7.86 9.70 -2.03
CA GLY A 31 6.96 8.63 -2.50
C GLY A 31 5.68 9.24 -3.07
N LEU A 32 4.77 8.39 -3.56
CA LEU A 32 3.55 8.82 -4.27
C LEU A 32 2.73 9.87 -3.49
N SER A 33 2.59 9.71 -2.17
CA SER A 33 1.79 10.67 -1.38
C SER A 33 2.46 12.03 -1.25
N GLY A 34 3.79 12.04 -1.05
CA GLY A 34 4.55 13.30 -0.96
C GLY A 34 4.62 14.02 -2.31
N LEU A 35 4.84 13.27 -3.39
CA LEU A 35 4.93 13.83 -4.74
C LEU A 35 3.57 14.33 -5.26
N ALA A 36 2.47 13.63 -4.92
CA ALA A 36 1.12 14.11 -5.24
C ALA A 36 0.85 15.46 -4.56
N ALA A 37 1.17 15.56 -3.25
CA ALA A 37 1.03 16.82 -2.52
C ALA A 37 1.92 17.91 -3.12
N ALA A 38 3.18 17.57 -3.42
CA ALA A 38 4.15 18.52 -3.98
C ALA A 38 3.67 19.08 -5.32
N THR A 39 3.14 18.24 -6.20
CA THR A 39 2.63 18.65 -7.52
C THR A 39 1.52 19.69 -7.37
N ILE A 40 0.54 19.41 -6.52
CA ILE A 40 -0.62 20.30 -6.36
C ILE A 40 -0.21 21.63 -5.71
N LEU A 41 0.61 21.58 -4.68
CA LEU A 41 1.08 22.78 -3.96
C LEU A 41 1.94 23.66 -4.88
N ALA A 42 2.84 23.05 -5.66
CA ALA A 42 3.70 23.80 -6.58
C ALA A 42 2.86 24.41 -7.72
N LYS A 43 1.89 23.67 -8.29
CA LYS A 43 0.95 24.22 -9.28
C LYS A 43 0.15 25.41 -8.73
N ALA A 44 -0.09 25.44 -7.42
CA ALA A 44 -0.78 26.56 -6.74
C ALA A 44 0.17 27.71 -6.36
N GLY A 45 1.44 27.66 -6.77
CA GLY A 45 2.41 28.73 -6.57
C GLY A 45 3.15 28.70 -5.24
N LYS A 46 3.04 27.63 -4.45
CA LYS A 46 3.81 27.49 -3.20
C LYS A 46 5.26 27.10 -3.52
N GLU A 47 6.21 27.57 -2.73
CA GLU A 47 7.58 27.10 -2.79
C GLU A 47 7.65 25.73 -2.07
N VAL A 48 7.83 24.65 -2.82
CA VAL A 48 7.76 23.27 -2.28
C VAL A 48 9.14 22.62 -2.27
N HIS A 49 9.53 22.10 -1.09
CA HIS A 49 10.77 21.35 -0.90
C HIS A 49 10.44 19.95 -0.39
N VAL A 50 10.78 18.92 -1.18
CA VAL A 50 10.60 17.52 -0.81
C VAL A 50 11.95 16.96 -0.37
N HIS A 51 12.00 16.32 0.78
CA HIS A 51 13.23 15.77 1.37
C HIS A 51 13.15 14.24 1.36
N GLU A 52 14.03 13.59 0.62
CA GLU A 52 14.07 12.12 0.48
C GLU A 52 15.42 11.58 0.96
N ILE A 53 15.37 10.56 1.82
CA ILE A 53 16.56 9.93 2.39
C ILE A 53 17.31 9.06 1.36
N ARG A 54 16.60 8.59 0.31
CA ARG A 54 17.17 7.72 -0.73
C ARG A 54 17.73 8.56 -1.87
N LYS A 55 18.46 7.87 -2.76
CA LYS A 55 19.09 8.49 -3.93
C LYS A 55 18.10 8.93 -5.02
N ASP A 56 16.86 8.39 -5.01
CA ASP A 56 15.84 8.77 -5.99
C ASP A 56 14.44 8.38 -5.47
N SER A 57 13.40 8.94 -6.11
CA SER A 57 12.02 8.52 -5.94
C SER A 57 11.86 7.08 -6.46
N GLY A 58 11.15 6.25 -5.71
CA GLY A 58 11.01 4.84 -6.09
C GLY A 58 12.19 3.95 -5.72
N ALA A 59 13.32 4.49 -5.25
CA ALA A 59 14.52 3.71 -4.93
C ALA A 59 14.35 2.70 -3.78
N ARG A 60 13.14 2.56 -3.26
CA ARG A 60 12.73 1.50 -2.34
C ARG A 60 12.39 0.21 -3.09
N PHE A 61 12.07 0.30 -4.37
CA PHE A 61 11.56 -0.76 -5.23
C PHE A 61 12.54 -1.03 -6.36
N ASP A 62 12.42 -2.18 -6.99
CA ASP A 62 13.39 -2.60 -8.01
C ASP A 62 12.70 -3.29 -9.20
N GLY A 63 11.70 -2.60 -9.79
CA GLY A 63 10.98 -3.10 -10.95
C GLY A 63 9.81 -4.01 -10.59
N ASP A 64 9.38 -4.02 -9.32
CA ASP A 64 8.28 -4.90 -8.92
C ASP A 64 6.91 -4.36 -9.37
N PHE A 65 6.09 -5.23 -9.94
CA PHE A 65 4.73 -4.92 -10.37
C PHE A 65 3.81 -4.84 -9.14
N GLN A 66 3.00 -3.79 -9.07
CA GLN A 66 2.01 -3.60 -8.02
C GLN A 66 0.69 -3.12 -8.60
N GLY A 67 -0.42 -3.40 -7.92
CA GLY A 67 -1.75 -3.03 -8.36
C GLY A 67 -2.28 -1.74 -7.75
N ILE A 68 -2.97 -0.95 -8.56
CA ILE A 68 -3.82 0.16 -8.10
C ILE A 68 -5.27 -0.31 -8.30
N GLU A 69 -6.00 -0.42 -7.22
CA GLU A 69 -7.35 -0.96 -7.24
C GLU A 69 -8.39 0.09 -7.68
N ASN A 70 -9.50 -0.39 -8.26
CA ASN A 70 -10.55 0.45 -8.82
C ASN A 70 -11.93 0.14 -8.22
N TRP A 71 -12.01 -0.62 -7.13
CA TRP A 71 -13.27 -1.06 -6.52
C TRP A 71 -13.70 -0.27 -5.29
N THR A 72 -12.92 0.72 -4.85
CA THR A 72 -13.30 1.51 -3.67
C THR A 72 -14.04 2.81 -4.01
N SER A 73 -14.19 3.11 -5.29
CA SER A 73 -15.02 4.24 -5.75
C SER A 73 -15.81 3.85 -6.99
N GLU A 74 -16.73 4.72 -7.39
CA GLU A 74 -17.53 4.54 -8.62
C GLU A 74 -16.77 5.04 -9.85
N THR A 75 -15.93 6.05 -9.70
CA THR A 75 -15.14 6.65 -10.79
C THR A 75 -13.80 5.91 -10.91
N ASP A 76 -13.34 5.69 -12.14
CA ASP A 76 -11.99 5.16 -12.40
C ASP A 76 -10.96 6.07 -11.73
N PHE A 77 -9.99 5.48 -11.05
CA PHE A 77 -9.01 6.23 -10.25
C PHE A 77 -8.14 7.16 -11.10
N PHE A 78 -7.81 6.75 -12.33
CA PHE A 78 -7.02 7.61 -13.22
C PHE A 78 -7.82 8.83 -13.67
N GLU A 79 -9.13 8.67 -13.91
CA GLU A 79 -10.00 9.80 -14.19
C GLU A 79 -10.12 10.72 -12.97
N GLU A 80 -10.17 10.13 -11.77
CA GLU A 80 -10.15 10.89 -10.52
C GLU A 80 -8.82 11.68 -10.38
N MET A 81 -7.68 11.05 -10.68
CA MET A 81 -6.36 11.71 -10.67
C MET A 81 -6.33 12.95 -11.58
N LYS A 82 -6.88 12.83 -12.80
CA LYS A 82 -6.94 13.95 -13.75
C LYS A 82 -7.70 15.15 -13.18
N THR A 83 -8.76 14.92 -12.41
CA THR A 83 -9.50 16.03 -11.78
C THR A 83 -8.64 16.80 -10.77
N TRP A 84 -7.57 16.19 -10.28
CA TRP A 84 -6.62 16.82 -9.36
C TRP A 84 -5.41 17.42 -10.09
N GLY A 85 -5.38 17.31 -11.43
CA GLY A 85 -4.24 17.75 -12.23
C GLY A 85 -3.04 16.83 -12.12
N LEU A 86 -3.26 15.55 -11.79
CA LEU A 86 -2.25 14.51 -11.84
C LEU A 86 -2.44 13.70 -13.13
N GLU A 87 -1.39 13.53 -13.89
CA GLU A 87 -1.46 12.96 -15.24
C GLU A 87 -1.01 11.49 -15.25
N PRO A 88 -1.97 10.53 -15.33
CA PRO A 88 -1.61 9.11 -15.36
C PRO A 88 -0.78 8.71 -16.61
N GLU A 89 -0.77 9.53 -17.62
CA GLU A 89 0.00 9.33 -18.86
C GLU A 89 1.51 9.48 -18.65
N GLU A 90 1.94 10.04 -17.51
CA GLU A 90 3.35 10.22 -17.18
C GLU A 90 4.06 8.91 -16.77
N PHE A 91 3.33 7.79 -16.68
CA PHE A 91 3.91 6.49 -16.35
C PHE A 91 3.16 5.36 -17.04
N LYS A 92 3.82 4.20 -17.18
CA LYS A 92 3.22 3.04 -17.83
C LYS A 92 2.26 2.32 -16.86
N SER A 93 1.10 1.93 -17.38
CA SER A 93 0.15 1.10 -16.62
C SER A 93 -0.60 0.16 -17.56
N ASN A 94 -1.00 -0.99 -17.02
CA ASN A 94 -1.78 -2.00 -17.76
C ASN A 94 -3.06 -2.28 -16.99
N ALA A 95 -4.19 -2.09 -17.66
CA ALA A 95 -5.52 -2.33 -17.09
C ALA A 95 -5.91 -3.81 -17.22
N PHE A 96 -6.52 -4.35 -16.17
CA PHE A 96 -7.01 -5.73 -16.17
C PHE A 96 -8.47 -5.78 -15.75
N ASP A 97 -9.27 -6.49 -16.55
CA ASP A 97 -10.69 -6.75 -16.32
C ASP A 97 -10.93 -8.24 -16.03
N ILE A 98 -9.94 -9.09 -16.27
CA ILE A 98 -9.98 -10.53 -16.00
C ILE A 98 -8.76 -10.90 -15.16
N ILE A 99 -8.96 -11.69 -14.15
CA ILE A 99 -7.89 -12.25 -13.32
C ILE A 99 -8.15 -13.75 -13.09
N ASP A 100 -7.11 -14.50 -12.84
CA ASP A 100 -7.25 -15.85 -12.29
C ASP A 100 -7.32 -15.73 -10.77
N LEU A 101 -8.40 -16.23 -10.19
CA LEU A 101 -8.52 -16.38 -8.74
C LEU A 101 -8.32 -17.87 -8.40
N ILE A 102 -7.20 -18.16 -7.76
CA ILE A 102 -6.83 -19.52 -7.40
C ILE A 102 -7.25 -19.78 -5.96
N HIS A 103 -8.10 -20.78 -5.78
CA HIS A 103 -8.67 -21.16 -4.49
C HIS A 103 -7.68 -22.00 -3.67
N PRO A 104 -7.91 -22.16 -2.34
CA PRO A 104 -7.04 -23.00 -1.50
C PRO A 104 -7.05 -24.52 -1.84
N ASP A 105 -7.93 -24.96 -2.73
CA ASP A 105 -7.97 -26.33 -3.25
C ASP A 105 -7.49 -26.43 -4.71
N ASP A 106 -6.75 -25.42 -5.13
CA ASP A 106 -6.13 -25.33 -6.46
C ASP A 106 -7.12 -25.21 -7.62
N VAL A 107 -8.39 -24.90 -7.34
CA VAL A 107 -9.39 -24.60 -8.37
C VAL A 107 -9.15 -23.18 -8.86
N ILE A 108 -9.07 -22.98 -10.17
CA ILE A 108 -8.91 -21.68 -10.81
C ILE A 108 -10.29 -21.21 -11.29
N THR A 109 -10.65 -19.99 -10.95
CA THR A 109 -11.84 -19.31 -11.46
C THR A 109 -11.43 -17.96 -12.04
N ASN A 110 -12.20 -17.48 -13.03
CA ASN A 110 -11.84 -16.27 -13.80
C ASN A 110 -12.92 -15.20 -13.59
N PRO A 111 -12.89 -14.48 -12.47
CA PRO A 111 -13.79 -13.33 -12.33
C PRO A 111 -13.52 -12.28 -13.41
N VAL A 112 -14.58 -11.89 -14.11
CA VAL A 112 -14.55 -10.88 -15.16
C VAL A 112 -15.28 -9.64 -14.65
N THR A 113 -14.76 -8.48 -14.96
CA THR A 113 -15.37 -7.21 -14.56
C THR A 113 -15.84 -6.42 -15.78
N SER A 114 -16.89 -5.64 -15.62
CA SER A 114 -17.47 -4.79 -16.68
C SER A 114 -16.59 -3.58 -17.00
N GLY A 115 -15.50 -3.40 -16.25
CA GLY A 115 -14.53 -2.33 -16.47
C GLY A 115 -13.23 -2.68 -15.77
N THR A 116 -12.29 -1.77 -15.76
CA THR A 116 -10.98 -2.00 -15.14
C THR A 116 -11.13 -2.33 -13.66
N ALA A 117 -10.80 -3.57 -13.28
CA ALA A 117 -10.80 -4.00 -11.87
C ALA A 117 -9.62 -3.39 -11.13
N PHE A 118 -8.45 -3.39 -11.79
CA PHE A 118 -7.24 -2.77 -11.24
C PHE A 118 -6.25 -2.52 -12.37
N ARG A 119 -5.30 -1.64 -12.09
CA ARG A 119 -4.21 -1.33 -13.01
C ARG A 119 -2.91 -1.79 -12.39
N VAL A 120 -2.08 -2.45 -13.19
CA VAL A 120 -0.73 -2.82 -12.78
C VAL A 120 0.22 -1.71 -13.22
N VAL A 121 1.09 -1.31 -12.30
CA VAL A 121 2.16 -0.34 -12.54
C VAL A 121 3.47 -0.95 -12.05
N GLU A 122 4.56 -0.53 -12.65
CA GLU A 122 5.90 -0.86 -12.19
C GLU A 122 6.37 0.17 -11.17
N ARG A 123 7.05 -0.30 -10.12
CA ARG A 123 7.60 0.55 -9.06
C ARG A 123 9.13 0.57 -9.19
N GLY A 124 9.73 1.71 -9.06
CA GLY A 124 11.18 1.80 -9.13
C GLY A 124 11.69 3.12 -9.69
N THR A 125 12.95 3.09 -10.13
CA THR A 125 13.65 4.27 -10.63
C THR A 125 13.73 4.35 -12.17
N ASP A 126 13.18 3.37 -12.88
CA ASP A 126 13.15 3.41 -14.33
C ASP A 126 12.10 4.41 -14.81
N GLU A 127 12.37 5.05 -15.95
CA GLU A 127 11.62 6.20 -16.48
C GLU A 127 10.10 5.93 -16.56
N HIS A 128 9.72 4.71 -16.90
CA HIS A 128 8.31 4.34 -17.08
C HIS A 128 7.59 3.98 -15.75
N CYS A 129 8.32 3.92 -14.63
CA CYS A 129 7.73 3.59 -13.33
C CYS A 129 6.82 4.71 -12.81
N ILE A 130 5.77 4.33 -12.08
CA ILE A 130 4.85 5.32 -11.49
C ILE A 130 5.58 6.31 -10.56
N ASP A 131 6.62 5.85 -9.86
CA ASP A 131 7.40 6.71 -8.96
C ASP A 131 8.09 7.84 -9.74
N GLN A 132 8.59 7.53 -10.95
CA GLN A 132 9.24 8.52 -11.82
C GLN A 132 8.22 9.43 -12.50
N GLY A 133 7.05 8.92 -12.89
CA GLY A 133 5.97 9.76 -13.40
C GLY A 133 5.55 10.81 -12.38
N PHE A 134 5.35 10.42 -11.13
CA PHE A 134 5.03 11.37 -10.06
C PHE A 134 6.17 12.36 -9.79
N LYS A 135 7.41 11.96 -9.93
CA LYS A 135 8.58 12.83 -9.86
C LYS A 135 8.58 13.86 -10.98
N UNK A 136 8.22 13.37 -12.04
CA UNK A 136 8.19 14.18 -13.05
C UNK A 136 7.22 15.18 -12.94
N MET A 137 6.03 14.87 -12.62
CA MET A 137 4.94 15.84 -12.38
C MET A 137 5.32 16.92 -11.33
N ALA A 138 5.89 16.52 -10.22
CA ALA A 138 6.26 17.45 -9.14
C ALA A 138 7.34 18.45 -9.59
N ILE A 139 8.37 18.00 -10.31
CA ILE A 139 9.45 18.85 -10.81
C ILE A 139 8.89 19.82 -11.86
N SER A 140 8.09 19.34 -12.80
CA SER A 140 7.46 20.17 -13.83
C SER A 140 6.55 21.25 -13.25
N ALA A 141 5.94 20.96 -12.09
CA ALA A 141 5.13 21.94 -11.35
C ALA A 141 5.99 22.98 -10.60
N GLY A 142 7.31 22.75 -10.46
CA GLY A 142 8.22 23.66 -9.78
C GLY A 142 8.69 23.23 -8.40
N ALA A 143 8.34 22.00 -7.96
CA ALA A 143 8.82 21.49 -6.67
C ALA A 143 10.32 21.16 -6.74
N LYS A 144 11.03 21.42 -5.66
CA LYS A 144 12.46 21.09 -5.51
C LYS A 144 12.57 19.81 -4.69
N ILE A 145 13.24 18.78 -5.22
CA ILE A 145 13.41 17.52 -4.51
C ILE A 145 14.88 17.38 -4.08
N HIS A 146 15.08 17.16 -2.80
CA HIS A 146 16.39 17.02 -2.18
C HIS A 146 16.61 15.54 -1.80
N TYR A 147 17.41 14.85 -2.59
CA TYR A 147 17.72 13.44 -2.38
C TYR A 147 18.90 13.28 -1.41
N GLU A 148 18.96 12.12 -0.75
CA GLU A 148 20.00 11.76 0.22
C GLU A 148 20.03 12.73 1.42
N VAL A 149 18.87 13.34 1.71
CA VAL A 149 18.71 14.29 2.82
C VAL A 149 17.81 13.70 3.89
N LYS A 150 18.31 13.62 5.11
CA LYS A 150 17.56 13.13 6.26
C LYS A 150 17.03 14.31 7.07
N VAL A 151 15.73 14.41 7.19
CA VAL A 151 15.06 15.43 8.02
C VAL A 151 14.12 14.76 9.04
N UNK A 152 13.69 15.28 10.09
CA UNK A 152 12.87 14.80 10.96
C UNK A 152 11.54 15.10 10.61
N PRO A 153 10.67 14.49 11.02
CA PRO A 153 9.27 14.85 10.79
C PRO A 153 8.86 16.24 11.34
N ASN A 154 9.44 16.64 12.44
CA ASN A 154 9.09 17.93 13.05
C ASN A 154 9.53 19.13 12.22
N ASP A 155 10.43 18.92 11.28
CA ASP A 155 10.94 19.99 10.40
C ASP A 155 10.11 20.13 9.12
N CYS A 156 9.06 19.32 8.95
CA CYS A 156 8.26 19.30 7.73
C CYS A 156 6.78 19.58 8.02
N ASP A 157 6.06 20.04 7.03
CA ASP A 157 4.61 20.28 7.12
C ASP A 157 3.83 19.01 6.81
N ILE A 158 4.33 18.23 5.83
CA ILE A 158 3.72 16.97 5.42
C ILE A 158 4.73 15.84 5.67
N VAL A 159 4.27 14.79 6.36
CA VAL A 159 5.06 13.59 6.63
C VAL A 159 4.56 12.44 5.74
N ALA A 160 5.32 12.16 4.68
CA ALA A 160 5.04 11.13 3.69
C ALA A 160 6.07 10.00 3.74
N ALA A 161 6.68 9.79 4.89
CA ALA A 161 7.70 8.76 5.10
C ALA A 161 7.13 7.35 4.91
N GLY A 162 7.91 6.45 4.37
CA GLY A 162 7.55 5.05 4.21
C GLY A 162 7.41 4.30 5.54
N PRO A 163 7.20 3.00 5.50
CA PRO A 163 6.96 2.22 6.72
C PRO A 163 8.18 2.17 7.64
N LYS A 164 7.97 2.47 8.91
CA LYS A 164 9.02 2.36 9.95
C LYS A 164 9.09 0.95 10.52
N ASP A 165 7.95 0.26 10.57
CA ASP A 165 7.82 -1.10 11.09
C ASP A 165 7.39 -2.05 9.97
N SER A 166 7.26 -3.35 10.29
CA SER A 166 6.81 -4.36 9.34
C SER A 166 5.71 -5.21 9.98
N SER A 167 4.50 -5.11 9.45
CA SER A 167 3.39 -6.00 9.81
C SER A 167 3.32 -7.18 8.85
N ALA A 168 3.66 -6.96 7.59
CA ALA A 168 3.68 -7.96 6.53
C ALA A 168 4.87 -7.70 5.60
N ILE A 169 5.28 -8.75 4.91
CA ILE A 169 6.30 -8.66 3.86
C ILE A 169 5.76 -9.23 2.56
N ALA A 170 6.25 -8.73 1.46
CA ALA A 170 6.12 -9.31 0.14
C ALA A 170 7.50 -9.74 -0.32
N PHE A 171 7.63 -10.94 -0.88
CA PHE A 171 8.89 -11.45 -1.39
C PHE A 171 8.61 -12.14 -2.72
N GLY A 172 9.33 -11.73 -3.76
CA GLY A 172 9.03 -12.15 -5.12
C GLY A 172 10.26 -12.34 -5.98
N GLU A 173 10.04 -12.84 -7.18
CA GLU A 173 11.06 -13.02 -8.20
C GLU A 173 10.57 -12.48 -9.52
N ILE A 174 11.36 -11.60 -10.13
CA ILE A 174 11.14 -11.07 -11.48
C ILE A 174 11.85 -12.02 -12.46
N PHE A 175 11.21 -12.28 -13.60
CA PHE A 175 11.72 -13.24 -14.60
C PHE A 175 11.29 -12.83 -16.01
N HIS A 176 12.01 -13.30 -17.03
CA HIS A 176 11.57 -13.24 -18.42
C HIS A 176 10.62 -14.41 -18.72
N THR A 177 9.67 -14.20 -19.61
CA THR A 177 8.71 -15.23 -20.04
C THR A 177 8.16 -14.90 -21.44
N ASP A 178 7.75 -15.92 -22.17
CA ASP A 178 6.99 -15.77 -23.42
C ASP A 178 5.47 -15.91 -23.20
N HIS A 179 5.04 -16.11 -21.96
CA HIS A 179 3.63 -16.19 -21.60
C HIS A 179 2.94 -14.83 -21.84
N PRO A 180 1.73 -14.81 -22.41
CA PRO A 180 0.97 -13.55 -22.61
C PRO A 180 0.74 -12.77 -21.32
N ASN A 181 0.41 -11.49 -21.44
CA ASN A 181 0.06 -10.65 -20.30
C ASN A 181 -1.01 -11.33 -19.44
N HIS A 182 -0.76 -11.42 -18.13
CA HIS A 182 -1.59 -12.23 -17.27
C HIS A 182 -1.53 -11.76 -15.82
N VAL A 183 -2.63 -11.98 -15.10
CA VAL A 183 -2.67 -11.75 -13.64
C VAL A 183 -3.39 -12.91 -12.95
N ALA A 184 -2.78 -13.43 -11.92
CA ALA A 184 -3.36 -14.46 -11.07
C ALA A 184 -3.15 -14.13 -9.59
N PHE A 185 -4.19 -14.33 -8.78
CA PHE A 185 -4.15 -14.23 -7.32
C PHE A 185 -4.45 -15.58 -6.69
N GLN A 186 -3.63 -15.99 -5.75
CA GLN A 186 -3.81 -17.27 -5.07
C GLN A 186 -4.00 -17.06 -3.57
N LEU A 187 -5.10 -17.63 -3.05
CA LEU A 187 -5.44 -17.59 -1.63
C LEU A 187 -5.15 -18.99 -1.04
N ASN A 188 -3.97 -19.18 -0.46
CA ASN A 188 -3.54 -20.47 0.04
C ASN A 188 -2.55 -20.29 1.20
N ASP A 189 -2.99 -20.62 2.43
CA ASP A 189 -2.16 -20.48 3.64
C ASP A 189 -0.91 -21.38 3.63
N LYS A 190 -0.87 -22.42 2.76
CA LYS A 190 0.34 -23.25 2.63
C LYS A 190 1.46 -22.51 1.92
N LEU A 191 1.12 -21.68 0.92
CA LEU A 191 2.08 -20.92 0.10
C LEU A 191 2.29 -19.50 0.60
N ALA A 192 1.25 -18.88 1.18
CA ALA A 192 1.30 -17.48 1.60
C ALA A 192 0.62 -17.31 2.98
N PRO A 193 1.27 -17.78 4.07
CA PRO A 193 0.66 -17.79 5.41
C PRO A 193 0.07 -16.45 5.87
N GLY A 194 -1.24 -16.40 5.95
CA GLY A 194 -2.00 -15.24 6.40
C GLY A 194 -2.28 -14.20 5.34
N ALA A 195 -1.87 -14.43 4.08
CA ALA A 195 -2.04 -13.44 3.02
C ALA A 195 -2.38 -14.11 1.68
N TYR A 196 -1.61 -13.87 0.65
CA TYR A 196 -1.87 -14.35 -0.71
C TYR A 196 -0.57 -14.36 -1.51
N SER A 197 -0.55 -15.11 -2.60
CA SER A 197 0.49 -15.00 -3.61
C SER A 197 -0.11 -14.48 -4.91
N TYR A 198 0.75 -14.02 -5.82
CA TYR A 198 0.28 -13.53 -7.11
C TYR A 198 1.33 -13.73 -8.19
N LEU A 199 0.83 -13.84 -9.42
CA LEU A 199 1.60 -13.81 -10.65
C LEU A 199 1.10 -12.62 -11.46
N ILE A 200 2.01 -11.78 -11.93
CA ILE A 200 1.71 -10.68 -12.86
C ILE A 200 2.70 -10.79 -14.01
N ILE A 201 2.21 -10.79 -15.25
CA ILE A 201 3.04 -10.82 -16.45
C ILE A 201 2.63 -9.65 -17.35
N ILE A 202 3.60 -8.84 -17.74
CA ILE A 202 3.40 -7.71 -18.64
C ILE A 202 4.59 -7.66 -19.62
N ASP A 203 4.27 -7.75 -20.92
CA ASP A 203 5.22 -7.53 -22.02
C ASP A 203 6.53 -8.35 -21.88
N GLY A 204 6.37 -9.65 -21.53
CA GLY A 204 7.50 -10.58 -21.43
C GLY A 204 8.25 -10.54 -20.11
N ILE A 205 7.80 -9.71 -19.15
CA ILE A 205 8.36 -9.67 -17.81
C ILE A 205 7.30 -10.19 -16.85
N GLY A 206 7.68 -11.16 -16.01
CA GLY A 206 6.81 -11.71 -14.98
C GLY A 206 7.30 -11.40 -13.57
N LEU A 207 6.38 -11.35 -12.63
CA LEU A 207 6.67 -11.30 -11.19
C LEU A 207 5.81 -12.34 -10.49
N ILE A 208 6.44 -13.29 -9.82
CA ILE A 208 5.76 -14.16 -8.85
C ILE A 208 6.12 -13.64 -7.46
N CYS A 209 5.10 -13.47 -6.62
CA CYS A 209 5.32 -12.92 -5.28
C CYS A 209 4.48 -13.68 -4.24
N THR A 210 5.05 -13.90 -3.05
CA THR A 210 4.32 -14.38 -1.88
C THR A 210 4.29 -13.29 -0.81
N CYS A 211 3.09 -12.98 -0.35
CA CYS A 211 2.87 -12.01 0.73
C CYS A 211 2.66 -12.75 2.04
N LEU A 212 3.35 -12.35 3.08
CA LEU A 212 3.39 -13.08 4.35
C LEU A 212 3.04 -12.17 5.52
N TRP A 213 1.95 -12.48 6.23
CA TRP A 213 1.63 -11.86 7.50
C TRP A 213 2.17 -12.71 8.66
N ARG A 214 2.39 -14.00 8.41
CA ARG A 214 2.93 -14.96 9.38
C ARG A 214 4.14 -15.64 8.79
N LYS A 215 5.01 -16.18 9.63
CA LYS A 215 6.18 -16.99 9.22
C LYS A 215 7.16 -16.25 8.28
N GLN A 216 7.27 -14.95 8.43
CA GLN A 216 8.08 -14.08 7.55
C GLN A 216 9.54 -14.51 7.43
N LYS A 217 10.11 -15.12 8.48
CA LYS A 217 11.50 -15.62 8.48
C LYS A 217 11.72 -16.79 7.50
N LYS A 218 10.64 -17.39 6.99
CA LYS A 218 10.72 -18.50 6.02
C LYS A 218 10.29 -18.04 4.61
N SER A 219 10.44 -16.75 4.31
CA SER A 219 9.99 -16.15 3.05
C SER A 219 10.56 -16.84 1.82
N GLY A 220 11.85 -17.16 1.82
CA GLY A 220 12.50 -17.87 0.70
C GLY A 220 11.87 -19.22 0.41
N ARG A 221 11.60 -20.01 1.46
CA ARG A 221 10.88 -21.29 1.32
C ARG A 221 9.52 -21.09 0.67
N TYR A 222 8.72 -20.14 1.21
CA TYR A 222 7.37 -19.90 0.68
C TYR A 222 7.41 -19.40 -0.76
N LEU A 223 8.39 -18.54 -1.10
CA LEU A 223 8.55 -18.09 -2.49
C LEU A 223 8.88 -19.26 -3.41
N ASN A 224 9.84 -20.11 -3.03
CA ASN A 224 10.21 -21.28 -3.86
C ASN A 224 9.01 -22.23 -4.06
N GLU A 225 8.24 -22.50 -3.00
CA GLU A 225 7.02 -23.32 -3.10
C GLU A 225 5.95 -22.65 -3.98
N THR A 226 5.83 -21.34 -3.92
CA THR A 226 4.92 -20.55 -4.74
C THR A 226 5.33 -20.60 -6.22
N ILE A 227 6.64 -20.40 -6.51
CA ILE A 227 7.18 -20.50 -7.87
C ILE A 227 6.87 -21.88 -8.45
N ALA A 228 7.21 -22.94 -7.71
CA ALA A 228 6.98 -24.33 -8.15
C ALA A 228 5.50 -24.57 -8.46
N TRP A 229 4.60 -24.01 -7.65
CA TRP A 229 3.16 -24.13 -7.89
C TRP A 229 2.75 -23.44 -9.19
N TYR A 230 3.23 -22.20 -9.43
CA TYR A 230 2.88 -21.46 -10.65
C TYR A 230 3.46 -22.15 -11.89
N GLU A 231 4.71 -22.63 -11.84
CA GLU A 231 5.34 -23.37 -12.95
C GLU A 231 4.60 -24.67 -13.28
N SER A 232 4.00 -25.31 -12.28
CA SER A 232 3.23 -26.56 -12.48
C SER A 232 1.85 -26.32 -13.11
N ASN A 233 1.35 -25.09 -13.08
CA ASN A 233 -0.02 -24.77 -13.52
C ASN A 233 -0.08 -23.79 -14.70
N TYR A 234 1.05 -23.14 -15.04
CA TYR A 234 1.15 -22.21 -16.16
C TYR A 234 2.44 -22.49 -16.94
N GLU A 235 2.34 -22.43 -18.25
CA GLU A 235 3.51 -22.59 -19.14
C GLU A 235 4.32 -21.28 -19.16
N LEU A 236 5.10 -21.06 -18.12
CA LEU A 236 5.79 -19.79 -17.92
C LEU A 236 7.11 -19.67 -18.71
N ASN A 237 7.77 -20.78 -19.02
CA ASN A 237 9.10 -20.77 -19.65
C ASN A 237 10.03 -19.75 -18.96
N ARG A 238 10.02 -19.78 -17.61
CA ARG A 238 10.59 -18.76 -16.76
C ARG A 238 12.13 -18.74 -16.81
N ILE A 239 12.69 -17.55 -17.07
CA ILE A 239 14.14 -17.29 -16.96
C ILE A 239 14.32 -16.25 -15.84
N PRO A 240 14.77 -16.65 -14.65
CA PRO A 240 14.89 -15.73 -13.50
C PRO A 240 15.80 -14.54 -13.79
N ILE A 241 15.43 -13.36 -13.32
CA ILE A 241 16.23 -12.12 -13.40
C ILE A 241 16.77 -11.76 -12.02
N LYS A 242 15.86 -11.54 -11.05
CA LYS A 242 16.25 -11.10 -9.71
C LYS A 242 15.12 -11.33 -8.70
N ARG A 243 15.48 -11.39 -7.42
CA ARG A 243 14.50 -11.41 -6.33
C ARG A 243 14.27 -10.00 -5.80
N VAL A 244 13.04 -9.73 -5.43
CA VAL A 244 12.59 -8.42 -4.95
C VAL A 244 11.78 -8.59 -3.68
N GLY A 245 11.66 -7.52 -2.90
CA GLY A 245 10.84 -7.61 -1.70
C GLY A 245 10.52 -6.27 -1.07
N GLY A 246 9.46 -6.29 -0.28
CA GLY A 246 8.99 -5.10 0.39
C GLY A 246 8.36 -5.42 1.73
N LYS A 247 8.16 -4.37 2.52
CA LYS A 247 7.45 -4.47 3.80
C LYS A 247 6.31 -3.48 3.85
N GLY A 248 5.25 -3.83 4.55
CA GLY A 248 4.11 -2.95 4.80
C GLY A 248 3.82 -2.85 6.30
N ASP A 249 3.47 -1.67 6.76
CA ASP A 249 3.10 -1.44 8.16
C ASP A 249 1.63 -1.05 8.27
N PHE A 250 0.82 -1.99 8.71
CA PHE A 250 -0.63 -1.86 8.80
C PHE A 250 -1.02 -1.35 10.18
N SER A 251 -1.20 -0.04 10.28
CA SER A 251 -1.56 0.62 11.53
C SER A 251 -2.65 1.67 11.27
N LEU A 252 -3.52 1.89 12.26
CA LEU A 252 -4.58 2.89 12.19
C LEU A 252 -4.35 3.91 13.31
N PRO A 253 -3.98 5.15 12.98
CA PRO A 253 -3.76 6.17 14.00
C PRO A 253 -5.09 6.76 14.49
N GLU A 254 -5.05 7.34 15.69
CA GLU A 254 -6.19 8.10 16.22
C GLU A 254 -6.33 9.47 15.55
N LYS A 255 -5.20 10.06 15.13
CA LYS A 255 -5.15 11.39 14.49
C LYS A 255 -4.25 11.36 13.26
N TYR A 256 -4.62 12.11 12.25
CA TYR A 256 -3.88 12.26 11.01
C TYR A 256 -3.07 13.56 10.98
N ILE A 257 -3.37 14.48 11.89
CA ILE A 257 -2.57 15.68 12.16
C ILE A 257 -2.02 15.56 13.59
N HIS A 258 -0.74 15.86 13.77
CA HIS A 258 -0.08 15.83 15.08
C HIS A 258 0.99 16.93 15.12
N GLU A 259 0.92 17.79 16.12
CA GLU A 259 1.83 18.94 16.25
C GLU A 259 1.91 19.73 14.94
N ASP A 260 0.75 20.02 14.35
CA ASP A 260 0.58 20.78 13.10
C ASP A 260 1.18 20.09 11.86
N LYS A 261 1.62 18.85 11.98
CA LYS A 261 2.17 18.05 10.86
C LYS A 261 1.08 17.14 10.29
N ILE A 262 0.94 17.15 8.96
CA ILE A 262 -0.03 16.32 8.24
C ILE A 262 0.64 15.01 7.86
N TYR A 263 0.08 13.87 8.29
CA TYR A 263 0.62 12.53 8.00
C TYR A 263 -0.17 11.89 6.87
N VAL A 264 0.51 11.57 5.77
CA VAL A 264 -0.11 11.03 4.55
C VAL A 264 0.41 9.62 4.23
N GLY A 265 -0.31 8.90 3.38
CA GLY A 265 0.10 7.58 2.92
C GLY A 265 0.35 6.61 4.06
N GLU A 266 1.38 5.79 3.91
CA GLU A 266 1.74 4.76 4.91
C GLU A 266 2.18 5.37 6.25
N ALA A 267 2.77 6.58 6.24
CA ALA A 267 3.07 7.30 7.48
C ALA A 267 1.79 7.67 8.24
N GLY A 268 0.72 7.96 7.52
CA GLY A 268 -0.61 8.21 8.07
C GLY A 268 -1.41 6.95 8.39
N GLY A 269 -0.84 5.76 8.14
CA GLY A 269 -1.58 4.51 8.33
C GLY A 269 -2.71 4.34 7.32
N LEU A 270 -2.59 4.99 6.17
CA LEU A 270 -3.62 5.01 5.14
C LEU A 270 -3.31 3.92 4.09
N GLN A 271 -3.76 2.70 4.39
CA GLN A 271 -3.48 1.51 3.59
C GLN A 271 -4.55 0.45 3.84
N ASP A 272 -4.88 -0.31 2.81
CA ASP A 272 -5.84 -1.41 2.90
C ASP A 272 -5.28 -2.55 3.75
N PHE A 273 -6.01 -2.93 4.81
CA PHE A 273 -5.64 -4.03 5.71
C PHE A 273 -5.86 -5.40 5.11
N MET A 274 -6.69 -5.53 4.06
CA MET A 274 -7.08 -6.84 3.54
C MET A 274 -6.04 -7.43 2.59
N TRP A 275 -5.67 -6.66 1.57
CA TRP A 275 -4.74 -7.10 0.52
C TRP A 275 -3.47 -6.26 0.44
N GLY A 276 -3.41 -5.15 1.16
CA GLY A 276 -2.23 -4.30 1.20
C GLY A 276 -2.17 -3.24 0.10
N PHE A 277 -3.25 -3.03 -0.65
CA PHE A 277 -3.29 -1.94 -1.63
C PHE A 277 -3.13 -0.60 -0.92
N GLY A 278 -2.13 0.18 -1.33
CA GLY A 278 -1.81 1.42 -0.64
C GLY A 278 -1.68 2.64 -1.55
N MET A 279 -1.47 2.43 -2.86
CA MET A 279 -1.14 3.54 -3.77
C MET A 279 -2.28 4.54 -3.90
N ARG A 280 -3.51 4.07 -4.10
CA ARG A 280 -4.68 4.95 -4.17
C ARG A 280 -4.82 5.79 -2.89
N TYR A 281 -4.73 5.14 -1.72
CA TYR A 281 -4.79 5.83 -0.42
C TYR A 281 -3.67 6.86 -0.26
N ALA A 282 -2.46 6.49 -0.70
CA ALA A 282 -1.30 7.37 -0.62
C ALA A 282 -1.49 8.62 -1.48
N ILE A 283 -1.86 8.44 -2.75
CA ILE A 283 -2.08 9.55 -3.70
C ILE A 283 -3.21 10.44 -3.19
N THR A 284 -4.39 9.84 -2.87
CA THR A 284 -5.55 10.61 -2.38
C THR A 284 -5.22 11.41 -1.12
N SER A 285 -4.50 10.81 -0.16
CA SER A 285 -4.15 11.53 1.06
C SER A 285 -3.15 12.66 0.81
N GLY A 286 -2.24 12.50 -0.15
CA GLY A 286 -1.34 13.58 -0.57
C GLY A 286 -2.12 14.75 -1.16
N VAL A 287 -3.10 14.45 -2.03
CA VAL A 287 -4.02 15.45 -2.61
C VAL A 287 -4.76 16.20 -1.51
N LEU A 288 -5.38 15.46 -0.57
CA LEU A 288 -6.15 16.06 0.53
C LEU A 288 -5.26 16.94 1.43
N ALA A 289 -4.01 16.53 1.65
CA ALA A 289 -3.05 17.34 2.43
C ALA A 289 -2.75 18.65 1.72
N ALA A 290 -2.50 18.61 0.40
CA ALA A 290 -2.27 19.82 -0.40
C ALA A 290 -3.50 20.73 -0.36
N GLN A 291 -4.70 20.17 -0.59
CA GLN A 291 -5.95 20.92 -0.54
C GLN A 291 -6.16 21.59 0.82
N SER A 292 -5.78 20.91 1.91
CA SER A 292 -5.90 21.47 3.26
C SER A 292 -4.93 22.64 3.49
N ILE A 293 -3.72 22.55 2.97
CA ILE A 293 -2.74 23.66 3.05
C ILE A 293 -3.23 24.86 2.22
N LEU A 294 -3.96 24.60 1.14
CA LEU A 294 -4.56 25.64 0.29
C LEU A 294 -5.94 26.12 0.80
N ASP A 295 -6.33 25.70 2.00
CA ASP A 295 -7.60 26.06 2.67
C ASP A 295 -8.87 25.64 1.88
N GLN A 296 -8.75 24.63 1.03
CA GLN A 296 -9.87 24.09 0.27
C GLN A 296 -10.67 23.05 1.07
N CYS A 297 -10.07 22.50 2.12
CA CYS A 297 -10.73 21.51 2.98
C CYS A 297 -10.01 21.36 4.32
N ASP A 298 -10.67 20.66 5.26
CA ASP A 298 -10.03 20.22 6.51
C ASP A 298 -9.52 18.78 6.30
N TYR A 299 -8.20 18.59 6.42
CA TYR A 299 -7.56 17.28 6.17
C TYR A 299 -8.13 16.17 7.07
N GLU A 300 -8.21 16.45 8.39
CA GLU A 300 -8.69 15.44 9.36
C GLU A 300 -10.13 15.01 9.04
N VAL A 301 -10.97 15.98 8.68
CA VAL A 301 -12.39 15.74 8.31
C VAL A 301 -12.46 14.92 7.03
N GLU A 302 -11.74 15.33 5.97
CA GLU A 302 -11.83 14.66 4.67
C GLU A 302 -11.26 13.24 4.69
N VAL A 303 -10.12 13.02 5.38
CA VAL A 303 -9.55 11.68 5.52
C VAL A 303 -10.54 10.77 6.28
N ARG A 304 -11.15 11.29 7.36
CA ARG A 304 -12.15 10.52 8.14
C ARG A 304 -13.42 10.22 7.35
N LYS A 305 -13.76 11.07 6.42
CA LYS A 305 -14.95 10.91 5.56
C LYS A 305 -14.67 9.95 4.39
N LYS A 306 -13.55 10.15 3.67
CA LYS A 306 -13.27 9.45 2.41
C LYS A 306 -12.48 8.14 2.57
N LEU A 307 -11.46 8.13 3.41
CA LEU A 307 -10.52 7.00 3.48
C LEU A 307 -10.74 6.08 4.69
N VAL A 308 -10.97 6.63 5.85
CA VAL A 308 -11.08 5.85 7.10
C VAL A 308 -12.20 4.81 7.06
N PRO A 309 -13.40 5.08 6.48
CA PRO A 309 -14.43 4.05 6.42
C PRO A 309 -14.02 2.84 5.60
N LEU A 310 -13.30 3.04 4.49
CA LEU A 310 -12.76 1.96 3.65
C LEU A 310 -11.71 1.16 4.42
N ILE A 311 -10.79 1.85 5.09
CA ILE A 311 -9.73 1.22 5.89
C ILE A 311 -10.34 0.41 7.05
N LYS A 312 -11.34 0.96 7.74
CA LYS A 312 -12.04 0.22 8.81
C LYS A 312 -12.74 -1.03 8.25
N THR A 313 -13.37 -0.91 7.09
CA THR A 313 -14.02 -2.03 6.41
C THR A 313 -12.99 -3.11 6.08
N SER A 314 -11.86 -2.73 5.49
CA SER A 314 -10.79 -3.69 5.17
C SER A 314 -10.20 -4.33 6.43
N ALA A 315 -10.08 -3.57 7.53
CA ALA A 315 -9.62 -4.10 8.82
C ALA A 315 -10.62 -5.12 9.38
N ILE A 316 -11.91 -4.85 9.26
CA ILE A 316 -12.96 -5.80 9.69
C ILE A 316 -12.89 -7.08 8.82
N ASN A 317 -12.78 -6.91 7.50
CA ASN A 317 -12.65 -8.05 6.59
C ASN A 317 -11.41 -8.87 6.94
N ARG A 318 -10.26 -8.23 7.17
CA ARG A 318 -9.03 -8.91 7.60
C ARG A 318 -9.21 -9.65 8.93
N PHE A 319 -9.90 -9.03 9.89
CA PHE A 319 -10.19 -9.64 11.19
C PHE A 319 -11.01 -10.93 11.02
N LEU A 320 -12.00 -10.91 10.14
CA LEU A 320 -12.83 -12.08 9.82
C LEU A 320 -12.00 -13.14 9.07
N MET A 321 -11.27 -12.72 8.02
CA MET A 321 -10.45 -13.62 7.22
C MET A 321 -9.39 -14.35 8.06
N ASN A 322 -8.78 -13.65 9.03
CA ASN A 322 -7.82 -14.28 9.94
C ASN A 322 -8.44 -15.42 10.79
N ARG A 323 -9.76 -15.46 10.89
CA ARG A 323 -10.49 -16.48 11.66
C ARG A 323 -11.01 -17.62 10.81
N ILE A 324 -11.44 -17.33 9.59
CA ILE A 324 -12.06 -18.32 8.71
C ILE A 324 -11.03 -19.08 7.86
N GLY A 325 -9.87 -18.46 7.58
CA GLY A 325 -8.77 -19.10 6.84
C GLY A 325 -9.18 -19.66 5.48
N ASP A 326 -8.48 -20.69 5.00
CA ASP A 326 -8.71 -21.31 3.69
C ASP A 326 -10.14 -21.77 3.47
N ARG A 327 -10.80 -22.28 4.51
CA ARG A 327 -12.21 -22.71 4.40
C ARG A 327 -13.13 -21.54 4.07
N GLY A 328 -12.87 -20.39 4.70
CA GLY A 328 -13.62 -19.17 4.44
C GLY A 328 -13.32 -18.59 3.06
N PHE A 329 -12.06 -18.65 2.63
CA PHE A 329 -11.68 -18.22 1.27
C PHE A 329 -12.45 -18.99 0.20
N LYS A 330 -12.57 -20.33 0.35
CA LYS A 330 -13.35 -21.15 -0.58
C LYS A 330 -14.81 -20.69 -0.67
N LEU A 331 -15.42 -20.39 0.49
CA LEU A 331 -16.82 -19.93 0.53
C LEU A 331 -16.97 -18.57 -0.15
N VAL A 332 -16.05 -17.63 0.13
CA VAL A 332 -16.06 -16.29 -0.45
C VAL A 332 -15.90 -16.37 -1.98
N ALA A 333 -14.95 -17.16 -2.45
CA ALA A 333 -14.70 -17.34 -3.89
C ALA A 333 -15.92 -17.95 -4.61
N ARG A 334 -16.54 -18.98 -4.02
CA ARG A 334 -17.77 -19.59 -4.56
C ARG A 334 -18.91 -18.56 -4.61
N TYR A 335 -19.05 -17.76 -3.58
CA TYR A 335 -20.06 -16.71 -3.53
C TYR A 335 -19.80 -15.66 -4.61
N TRP A 336 -18.55 -15.23 -4.77
CA TRP A 336 -18.16 -14.27 -5.82
C TRP A 336 -18.52 -14.80 -7.21
N MET A 337 -18.15 -16.03 -7.52
CA MET A 337 -18.45 -16.64 -8.83
C MET A 337 -19.95 -16.79 -9.06
N ARG A 338 -20.71 -17.14 -8.01
CA ARG A 338 -22.17 -17.23 -8.08
C ARG A 338 -22.79 -15.85 -8.33
N ASP A 339 -22.30 -14.84 -7.64
CA ASP A 339 -22.76 -13.45 -7.81
C ASP A 339 -22.47 -12.96 -9.22
N GLN A 340 -21.26 -13.20 -9.73
CA GLN A 340 -20.89 -12.85 -11.10
C GLN A 340 -21.78 -13.53 -12.13
N LYS A 341 -22.04 -14.85 -11.97
CA LYS A 341 -22.93 -15.61 -12.88
C LYS A 341 -24.34 -15.02 -12.90
N LYS A 342 -24.81 -14.53 -11.77
CA LYS A 342 -26.14 -13.93 -11.66
C LYS A 342 -26.19 -12.50 -12.21
N ASN A 343 -25.17 -11.69 -11.92
CA ASN A 343 -25.17 -10.24 -12.17
C ASN A 343 -24.29 -9.83 -13.35
N GLY A 344 -23.51 -10.73 -13.92
CA GLY A 344 -22.66 -10.48 -15.08
C GLY A 344 -21.38 -9.71 -14.82
N ASP A 345 -21.09 -9.35 -13.55
CA ASP A 345 -19.98 -8.47 -13.24
C ASP A 345 -19.35 -8.79 -11.86
N GLY A 346 -18.11 -9.22 -11.86
CA GLY A 346 -17.34 -9.51 -10.65
C GLY A 346 -16.91 -8.26 -9.88
N LEU A 347 -16.89 -7.10 -10.51
CA LEU A 347 -16.48 -5.84 -9.86
C LEU A 347 -17.48 -5.43 -8.78
N ASN A 348 -18.76 -5.66 -9.00
CA ASN A 348 -19.82 -5.35 -8.02
C ASN A 348 -19.60 -6.09 -6.70
N PHE A 349 -19.13 -7.33 -6.76
CA PHE A 349 -18.81 -8.09 -5.55
C PHE A 349 -17.64 -7.43 -4.79
N MET A 350 -16.59 -7.00 -5.50
CA MET A 350 -15.44 -6.34 -4.88
C MET A 350 -15.84 -4.99 -4.27
N LYS A 351 -16.66 -4.21 -4.98
CA LYS A 351 -17.22 -2.96 -4.43
C LYS A 351 -17.99 -3.24 -3.13
N TRP A 352 -18.88 -4.24 -3.15
CA TRP A 352 -19.64 -4.64 -1.95
C TRP A 352 -18.74 -5.06 -0.80
N VAL A 353 -17.65 -5.80 -1.07
CA VAL A 353 -16.69 -6.23 -0.03
C VAL A 353 -16.08 -5.02 0.69
N TYR A 354 -15.86 -3.92 -0.02
CA TYR A 354 -15.23 -2.72 0.53
C TYR A 354 -16.22 -1.66 1.03
N GLN A 355 -17.52 -1.80 0.75
CA GLN A 355 -18.51 -0.84 1.23
C GLN A 355 -18.69 -0.92 2.75
N PRO A 356 -18.67 0.23 3.45
CA PRO A 356 -18.87 0.26 4.90
C PRO A 356 -20.35 0.09 5.29
N GLY A 357 -20.87 -1.13 5.11
CA GLY A 357 -22.26 -1.49 5.43
C GLY A 357 -22.54 -1.55 6.94
N PHE A 358 -23.82 -1.58 7.29
CA PHE A 358 -24.29 -1.59 8.68
C PHE A 358 -23.68 -2.74 9.49
N LEU A 359 -23.70 -3.96 8.96
CA LEU A 359 -23.16 -5.14 9.64
C LEU A 359 -21.66 -4.99 9.96
N ARG A 360 -20.89 -4.42 9.01
CA ARG A 360 -19.46 -4.16 9.24
C ARG A 360 -19.26 -3.09 10.31
N LYS A 361 -20.03 -2.01 10.23
CA LYS A 361 -19.97 -0.92 11.23
C LYS A 361 -20.23 -1.45 12.65
N SER A 362 -21.20 -2.38 12.82
CA SER A 362 -21.51 -2.96 14.12
C SER A 362 -20.39 -3.86 14.68
N LEU A 363 -19.56 -4.43 13.80
CA LEU A 363 -18.40 -5.23 14.21
C LEU A 363 -17.18 -4.38 14.61
N TRP A 364 -17.17 -3.10 14.22
CA TRP A 364 -15.99 -2.23 14.44
C TRP A 364 -15.57 -2.14 15.90
N PRO A 365 -16.47 -2.01 16.90
CA PRO A 365 -16.05 -1.96 18.30
C PRO A 365 -15.25 -3.20 18.73
N LEU A 366 -15.66 -4.39 18.28
CA LEU A 366 -14.98 -5.65 18.58
C LEU A 366 -13.57 -5.68 17.92
N VAL A 367 -13.48 -5.25 16.67
CA VAL A 367 -12.21 -5.19 15.94
C VAL A 367 -11.28 -4.18 16.63
N LYS A 368 -11.79 -2.99 16.94
CA LYS A 368 -11.03 -1.94 17.66
C LYS A 368 -10.50 -2.46 19.00
N LEU A 369 -11.33 -3.16 19.76
CA LEU A 369 -10.93 -3.76 21.05
C LEU A 369 -9.78 -4.76 20.85
N SER A 370 -9.82 -5.56 19.79
CA SER A 370 -8.72 -6.49 19.48
C SER A 370 -7.43 -5.75 19.10
N MET A 371 -7.55 -4.60 18.45
CA MET A 371 -6.42 -3.76 18.04
C MET A 371 -5.81 -2.99 19.22
N LEU A 372 -6.61 -2.67 20.23
CA LEU A 372 -6.14 -1.97 21.45
C LEU A 372 -4.98 -2.70 22.14
N ARG A 373 -4.97 -4.02 22.06
CA ARG A 373 -3.91 -4.85 22.66
C ARG A 373 -2.54 -4.65 21.97
N LYS A 374 -2.53 -4.04 20.80
CA LYS A 374 -1.33 -3.79 20.00
C LYS A 374 -1.11 -2.29 19.76
N LYS A 375 -1.70 -1.46 20.64
CA LYS A 375 -1.48 -0.01 20.53
C LYS A 375 0.00 0.30 20.77
N LYS A 376 0.49 1.30 20.05
CA LYS A 376 1.87 1.74 20.12
C LYS A 376 1.94 3.25 19.88
N LEU A 377 2.89 3.90 20.51
CA LEU A 377 3.19 5.30 20.22
C LEU A 377 4.16 5.32 19.01
N LYS A 378 3.79 6.03 17.98
CA LYS A 378 4.58 6.19 16.76
C LYS A 378 4.60 7.67 16.38
N ASP A 379 5.78 8.28 16.41
CA ASP A 379 5.94 9.72 16.15
C ASP A 379 4.99 10.56 17.02
N GLY A 380 4.89 10.23 18.32
CA GLY A 380 3.98 10.91 19.23
C GLY A 380 2.51 10.53 19.10
N ARG A 381 2.11 9.86 18.03
CA ARG A 381 0.71 9.49 17.76
C ARG A 381 0.40 8.08 18.25
N LEU A 382 -0.76 7.92 18.86
CA LEU A 382 -1.26 6.60 19.24
C LEU A 382 -1.77 5.87 17.99
N VAL A 383 -1.20 4.71 17.68
CA VAL A 383 -1.61 3.88 16.56
C VAL A 383 -2.06 2.49 17.05
N TYR A 384 -3.06 1.94 16.39
CA TYR A 384 -3.61 0.62 16.64
C TYR A 384 -3.19 -0.33 15.53
N ARG A 385 -2.77 -1.55 15.89
CA ARG A 385 -2.35 -2.57 14.92
C ARG A 385 -3.27 -3.78 14.98
N MET A 386 -3.53 -4.36 13.82
CA MET A 386 -4.28 -5.61 13.74
C MET A 386 -3.50 -6.72 14.47
N PRO A 387 -4.06 -7.34 15.50
CA PRO A 387 -3.42 -8.49 16.10
C PRO A 387 -3.52 -9.68 15.16
N PHE A 388 -2.39 -10.20 14.75
CA PHE A 388 -2.39 -11.46 14.01
C PHE A 388 -2.77 -12.57 14.98
N ARG A 389 -3.66 -13.44 14.56
CA ARG A 389 -4.01 -14.62 15.35
C ARG A 389 -2.71 -15.35 15.68
N LYS A 390 -2.46 -15.58 16.96
CA LYS A 390 -1.34 -16.43 17.35
C LYS A 390 -1.49 -17.74 16.60
N PRO A 391 -0.45 -18.23 15.93
CA PRO A 391 -0.57 -19.51 15.24
C PRO A 391 -1.03 -20.56 16.24
N LEU A 392 -1.91 -21.44 15.80
CA LEU A 392 -2.23 -22.66 16.56
C LEU A 392 -0.90 -23.37 16.86
N LYS A 393 -0.86 -24.18 17.92
CA LYS A 393 0.38 -24.88 18.32
C LYS A 393 1.08 -25.60 17.16
N ARG A 394 0.34 -26.10 16.18
CA ARG A 394 0.88 -26.76 14.96
C ARG A 394 1.53 -25.77 13.97
N ASP A 395 1.28 -24.48 14.14
CA ASP A 395 1.90 -23.41 13.33
C ASP A 395 3.06 -22.78 14.08
N LEU A 396 3.50 -23.39 15.20
CA LEU A 396 4.63 -22.86 15.97
C LEU A 396 5.87 -22.81 15.09
N TRP A 397 6.56 -21.72 15.18
CA TRP A 397 7.84 -21.50 14.50
C TRP A 397 8.79 -22.65 14.84
N ASP A 398 9.33 -23.28 13.79
CA ASP A 398 10.33 -24.31 13.94
C ASP A 398 11.67 -23.64 14.28
N PRO A 399 12.19 -23.81 15.50
CA PRO A 399 13.45 -23.18 15.90
C PRO A 399 14.66 -23.78 15.19
N SER A 400 14.52 -24.92 14.46
CA SER A 400 15.61 -25.50 13.66
C SER A 400 15.85 -24.78 12.34
N UNK A 401 15.06 -24.02 11.84
CA UNK A 401 15.24 -23.40 10.87
C UNK A 401 16.17 -22.45 11.02
N LYS A 402 17.28 -22.87 10.88
CA LYS A 402 18.37 -21.90 10.79
C LYS A 402 17.94 -20.74 9.89
N ALA A 403 18.23 -19.54 10.35
CA ALA A 403 17.95 -18.37 9.50
C ALA A 403 18.80 -18.55 8.22
N ASN A 404 18.12 -18.77 7.08
CA ASN A 404 18.79 -18.78 5.80
C ASN A 404 19.23 -17.34 5.47
N UNK A 405 19.95 -17.41 4.99
CA UNK A 405 20.40 -16.27 4.55
C UNK A 405 19.45 -15.31 4.13
N ILE A 406 18.78 -15.72 3.35
CA ILE A 406 17.57 -15.00 2.92
C ILE A 406 16.96 -14.25 4.12
N GLY A 407 16.89 -14.88 5.30
CA GLY A 407 16.36 -14.26 6.51
C GLY A 407 17.22 -13.11 7.03
N GLU A 408 18.51 -13.20 6.87
CA GLU A 408 19.44 -12.11 7.23
C GLU A 408 19.32 -10.94 6.25
N GLN A 409 19.23 -11.23 4.95
CA GLN A 409 19.01 -10.24 3.91
C GLN A 409 17.68 -9.50 4.10
N TRP A 410 16.63 -10.20 4.59
CA TRP A 410 15.37 -9.56 4.95
C TRP A 410 15.49 -8.55 6.10
N ASN A 411 16.45 -8.76 7.01
CA ASN A 411 16.68 -7.78 8.07
C ASN A 411 17.24 -6.46 7.52
N GLU A 412 17.99 -6.51 6.42
CA GLU A 412 18.46 -5.31 5.71
C GLU A 412 17.30 -4.62 4.97
N VAL A 413 16.45 -5.40 4.30
CA VAL A 413 15.24 -4.86 3.65
C VAL A 413 14.34 -4.21 4.70
N ARG A 414 14.20 -4.81 5.88
CA ARG A 414 13.44 -4.24 7.00
C ARG A 414 14.00 -2.92 7.49
N LYS A 415 15.30 -2.72 7.38
CA LYS A 415 15.97 -1.46 7.75
C LYS A 415 15.84 -0.39 6.66
N GLY A 416 15.16 -0.70 5.56
CA GLY A 416 14.95 0.22 4.46
C GLY A 416 16.03 0.15 3.40
N GLY A 417 16.77 -0.94 3.35
CA GLY A 417 17.78 -1.18 2.34
C GLY A 417 17.21 -1.44 0.95
N ALA A 418 18.08 -1.47 -0.02
CA ALA A 418 17.78 -1.70 -1.44
C ALA A 418 17.28 -3.12 -1.71
N SER A 419 16.90 -3.37 -2.94
CA SER A 419 16.52 -4.68 -3.47
C SER A 419 17.57 -5.76 -3.15
N LEU A 420 17.08 -6.96 -2.93
CA LEU A 420 17.93 -8.12 -2.74
C LEU A 420 18.39 -8.66 -4.10
N SER A 421 19.66 -8.60 -4.38
CA SER A 421 20.26 -9.32 -5.49
C SER A 421 20.87 -10.63 -4.97
N PHE A 422 20.48 -11.75 -5.54
CA PHE A 422 21.01 -13.05 -5.17
C PHE A 422 21.90 -13.58 -6.30
N SER A 423 23.11 -13.97 -5.98
CA SER A 423 23.94 -14.69 -6.92
C SER A 423 23.49 -16.17 -6.99
N GLU A 424 23.62 -16.78 -8.14
CA GLU A 424 23.19 -18.15 -8.41
C GLU A 424 23.88 -19.24 -7.56
N SER A 425 24.77 -18.86 -6.65
CA SER A 425 25.62 -19.83 -5.92
C SER A 425 24.98 -20.45 -4.67
N ASP A 426 23.75 -20.06 -4.30
CA ASP A 426 23.12 -20.56 -3.07
C ASP A 426 21.85 -21.39 -3.38
N SER A 427 22.02 -22.49 -4.11
CA SER A 427 20.99 -23.53 -4.27
C SER A 427 20.96 -24.47 -3.05
#